data_2b0eac06be551b0113d1537c06e9cab6
#
_entry.id   2b0eac06be551b0113d1537c06e9cab6
#
_cell.length_a   1.000
_cell.length_b   1.000
_cell.length_c   1.000
_cell.angle_alpha   90.00
_cell.angle_beta   90.00
_cell.angle_gamma   90.00
#
_symmetry.space_group_name_H-M   'P 1'
#
loop_
_entity.id
_entity.type
_entity.pdbx_description
1 polymer ?
#
loop_
_entity_poly.entity_id
_entity_poly.type
_entity_poly.pdbx_seq_one_letter_code
_entity_poly.pdbx_strand_id
1 'polypeptide(L)'
;MDVTRREFLRMAGATSVGAVLFAGCAIPTRELLVQSPSQMPEDMVDGFDNWYASLWRDGQTTEGILVRVMEGRAKKIEGNPDFPTNQGKSSVRAQAALQSLYHPDRIKGPMRKQGDGFVSVSWNEAINEVSKNL
;
A
#
# COMPACT_ATOMS: atom_id res chain seq x y z
N MET A 1 33.17 20.41 -38.18
CA MET A 1 33.36 20.65 -36.71
C MET A 1 34.26 19.52 -36.23
N ASP A 2 35.53 19.81 -35.99
CA ASP A 2 36.44 18.78 -35.49
C ASP A 2 36.33 18.71 -33.98
N VAL A 3 35.70 17.65 -33.52
CA VAL A 3 35.59 17.38 -32.07
C VAL A 3 36.91 16.81 -31.58
N THR A 4 37.54 17.48 -30.61
CA THR A 4 38.80 17.00 -30.03
C THR A 4 38.58 15.76 -29.17
N ARG A 5 39.58 14.88 -29.03
CA ARG A 5 39.52 13.66 -28.18
C ARG A 5 39.08 14.00 -26.77
N ARG A 6 39.49 15.15 -26.25
CA ARG A 6 39.16 15.60 -24.90
C ARG A 6 37.68 15.99 -24.76
N GLU A 7 37.09 16.63 -25.76
CA GLU A 7 35.66 16.96 -25.79
C GLU A 7 34.80 15.74 -25.96
N PHE A 8 35.23 14.77 -26.79
CA PHE A 8 34.53 13.48 -26.90
C PHE A 8 34.49 12.73 -25.57
N LEU A 9 35.62 12.65 -24.86
CA LEU A 9 35.64 11.99 -23.54
C LEU A 9 34.83 12.71 -22.49
N ARG A 10 34.75 14.05 -22.53
CA ARG A 10 33.88 14.82 -21.63
C ARG A 10 32.40 14.57 -21.92
N MET A 11 32.02 14.56 -23.18
CA MET A 11 30.62 14.24 -23.57
C MET A 11 30.25 12.80 -23.25
N ALA A 12 31.14 11.85 -23.54
CA ALA A 12 30.91 10.44 -23.20
C ALA A 12 30.81 10.20 -21.67
N GLY A 13 31.64 10.88 -20.87
CA GLY A 13 31.57 10.83 -19.40
C GLY A 13 30.25 11.43 -18.87
N ALA A 14 29.83 12.56 -19.40
CA ALA A 14 28.57 13.20 -18.98
C ALA A 14 27.34 12.36 -19.35
N THR A 15 27.34 11.73 -20.52
CA THR A 15 26.23 10.85 -20.95
C THR A 15 26.19 9.54 -20.14
N SER A 16 27.32 8.95 -19.80
CA SER A 16 27.35 7.72 -18.98
C SER A 16 26.89 7.98 -17.54
N VAL A 17 27.30 9.08 -16.93
CA VAL A 17 26.82 9.47 -15.58
C VAL A 17 25.32 9.78 -15.61
N GLY A 18 24.85 10.50 -16.62
CA GLY A 18 23.41 10.76 -16.82
C GLY A 18 22.60 9.48 -16.97
N ALA A 19 23.06 8.53 -17.80
CA ALA A 19 22.38 7.25 -17.98
C ALA A 19 22.29 6.42 -16.70
N VAL A 20 23.31 6.42 -15.85
CA VAL A 20 23.29 5.72 -14.57
C VAL A 20 22.32 6.37 -13.58
N LEU A 21 22.26 7.71 -13.54
CA LEU A 21 21.32 8.43 -12.68
C LEU A 21 19.87 8.20 -13.09
N PHE A 22 19.58 8.14 -14.39
CA PHE A 22 18.22 7.87 -14.88
C PHE A 22 17.84 6.40 -14.78
N ALA A 23 18.75 5.45 -14.95
CA ALA A 23 18.49 4.04 -14.79
C ALA A 23 18.19 3.66 -13.33
N GLY A 24 18.79 4.37 -12.37
CA GLY A 24 18.51 4.17 -10.93
C GLY A 24 17.11 4.61 -10.49
N CYS A 25 16.40 5.39 -11.32
CA CYS A 25 15.04 5.85 -11.04
C CYS A 25 13.95 5.01 -11.73
N ALA A 26 14.30 3.89 -12.35
CA ALA A 26 13.30 2.98 -12.92
C ALA A 26 12.48 2.34 -11.80
N ILE A 27 11.34 2.94 -11.50
CA ILE A 27 10.34 2.35 -10.59
C ILE A 27 9.80 1.08 -11.26
N PRO A 28 9.91 -0.10 -10.62
CA PRO A 28 9.42 -1.33 -11.22
C PRO A 28 7.91 -1.22 -11.47
N THR A 29 7.53 -1.28 -12.73
CA THR A 29 6.13 -1.10 -13.19
C THR A 29 5.16 -2.12 -12.55
N ARG A 30 5.66 -3.24 -12.06
CA ARG A 30 4.84 -4.27 -11.38
C ARG A 30 4.27 -3.83 -10.05
N GLU A 31 4.93 -2.93 -9.32
CA GLU A 31 4.48 -2.44 -8.02
C GLU A 31 3.44 -1.31 -8.14
N LEU A 32 3.32 -0.70 -9.32
CA LEU A 32 2.36 0.37 -9.59
C LEU A 32 0.97 -0.13 -9.98
N LEU A 33 0.80 -1.42 -10.27
CA LEU A 33 -0.48 -2.02 -10.64
C LEU A 33 -1.32 -2.43 -9.41
N VAL A 34 -1.50 -1.50 -8.48
CA VAL A 34 -2.59 -1.64 -7.49
C VAL A 34 -3.87 -1.23 -8.22
N GLN A 35 -4.75 -2.21 -8.46
CA GLN A 35 -6.04 -1.95 -9.09
C GLN A 35 -6.85 -0.95 -8.28
N SER A 36 -7.51 -0.03 -8.96
CA SER A 36 -8.55 0.79 -8.35
C SER A 36 -9.63 -0.12 -7.74
N PRO A 37 -10.23 0.27 -6.61
CA PRO A 37 -11.32 -0.50 -6.03
C PRO A 37 -12.43 -0.69 -7.09
N SER A 38 -13.08 -1.85 -7.06
CA SER A 38 -14.18 -2.18 -7.99
C SER A 38 -15.41 -1.27 -7.83
N GLN A 39 -15.51 -0.59 -6.70
CA GLN A 39 -16.51 0.41 -6.41
C GLN A 39 -15.81 1.67 -5.90
N MET A 40 -16.02 2.77 -6.62
CA MET A 40 -15.54 4.09 -6.21
C MET A 40 -16.59 4.70 -5.30
N PRO A 41 -16.22 5.26 -4.13
CA PRO A 41 -17.15 6.04 -3.33
C PRO A 41 -17.74 7.20 -4.14
N GLU A 42 -19.03 7.47 -3.97
CA GLU A 42 -19.74 8.53 -4.71
C GLU A 42 -19.14 9.92 -4.49
N ASP A 43 -18.52 10.14 -3.33
CA ASP A 43 -17.89 11.42 -2.94
C ASP A 43 -16.43 11.55 -3.36
N MET A 44 -15.93 10.63 -4.17
CA MET A 44 -14.52 10.66 -4.54
C MET A 44 -14.28 11.64 -5.68
N VAL A 45 -13.49 12.65 -5.41
CA VAL A 45 -13.00 13.61 -6.40
C VAL A 45 -11.59 13.22 -6.81
N ASP A 46 -11.36 13.05 -8.10
CA ASP A 46 -10.04 12.70 -8.64
C ASP A 46 -9.00 13.75 -8.27
N GLY A 47 -7.84 13.30 -7.82
CA GLY A 47 -6.73 14.15 -7.45
C GLY A 47 -6.82 14.81 -6.07
N PHE A 48 -7.90 14.59 -5.31
CA PHE A 48 -8.03 15.06 -3.94
C PHE A 48 -7.88 13.94 -2.92
N ASP A 49 -7.26 14.29 -1.79
CA ASP A 49 -7.11 13.38 -0.67
C ASP A 49 -8.32 13.43 0.23
N ASN A 50 -8.83 12.27 0.59
CA ASN A 50 -9.82 12.11 1.64
C ASN A 50 -9.15 11.55 2.91
N TRP A 51 -9.55 12.07 4.07
CA TRP A 51 -9.03 11.64 5.35
C TRP A 51 -10.13 10.95 6.15
N TYR A 52 -9.85 9.73 6.59
CA TYR A 52 -10.79 8.93 7.36
C TYR A 52 -10.24 8.65 8.75
N ALA A 53 -11.02 8.99 9.77
CA ALA A 53 -10.71 8.60 11.13
C ALA A 53 -10.99 7.11 11.32
N SER A 54 -10.06 6.42 11.95
CA SER A 54 -10.16 4.98 12.22
C SER A 54 -9.41 4.62 13.50
N LEU A 55 -9.53 3.38 13.91
CA LEU A 55 -8.79 2.81 15.03
C LEU A 55 -7.86 1.72 14.52
N TRP A 56 -6.62 1.80 14.92
CA TRP A 56 -5.67 0.72 14.73
C TRP A 56 -5.42 0.01 16.07
N ARG A 57 -5.51 -1.31 16.06
CA ARG A 57 -5.30 -2.13 17.25
C ARG A 57 -4.21 -3.16 17.01
N ASP A 58 -3.21 -3.16 17.90
CA ASP A 58 -2.13 -4.13 17.96
C ASP A 58 -2.23 -4.91 19.28
N GLY A 59 -3.14 -5.91 19.30
CA GLY A 59 -3.35 -6.78 20.46
C GLY A 59 -3.58 -6.03 21.77
N GLN A 60 -2.58 -5.33 22.26
CA GLN A 60 -2.57 -4.67 23.57
C GLN A 60 -2.84 -3.16 23.50
N THR A 61 -2.51 -2.50 22.39
CA THR A 61 -2.66 -1.04 22.25
C THR A 61 -3.71 -0.69 21.22
N THR A 62 -4.43 0.41 21.47
CA THR A 62 -5.37 1.00 20.52
C THR A 62 -4.95 2.43 20.27
N GLU A 63 -4.76 2.77 19.02
CA GLU A 63 -4.39 4.11 18.56
C GLU A 63 -5.48 4.67 17.64
N GLY A 64 -5.89 5.91 17.88
CA GLY A 64 -6.70 6.66 16.93
C GLY A 64 -5.83 7.12 15.76
N ILE A 65 -6.23 6.77 14.57
CA ILE A 65 -5.49 7.08 13.35
C ILE A 65 -6.35 7.86 12.35
N LEU A 66 -5.69 8.66 11.54
CA LEU A 66 -6.22 9.27 10.34
C LEU A 66 -5.58 8.60 9.13
N VAL A 67 -6.40 8.04 8.27
CA VAL A 67 -5.95 7.37 7.05
C VAL A 67 -6.19 8.30 5.87
N ARG A 68 -5.11 8.69 5.21
CA ARG A 68 -5.15 9.43 3.96
C ARG A 68 -5.44 8.49 2.82
N VAL A 69 -6.53 8.73 2.12
CA VAL A 69 -6.97 7.94 0.96
C VAL A 69 -6.98 8.82 -0.27
N MET A 70 -6.34 8.35 -1.32
CA MET A 70 -6.32 8.99 -2.62
C MET A 70 -6.79 7.98 -3.66
N GLU A 71 -7.79 8.34 -4.44
CA GLU A 71 -8.39 7.46 -5.47
C GLU A 71 -8.73 6.06 -4.95
N GLY A 72 -9.36 6.00 -3.77
CA GLY A 72 -9.75 4.75 -3.13
C GLY A 72 -8.61 3.93 -2.54
N ARG A 73 -7.39 4.49 -2.47
CA ARG A 73 -6.21 3.81 -1.92
C ARG A 73 -5.69 4.50 -0.68
N ALA A 74 -5.51 3.76 0.39
CA ALA A 74 -4.83 4.26 1.57
C ALA A 74 -3.35 4.51 1.25
N LYS A 75 -2.89 5.74 1.45
CA LYS A 75 -1.53 6.19 1.11
C LYS A 75 -0.68 6.49 2.32
N LYS A 76 -1.29 6.94 3.40
CA LYS A 76 -0.59 7.33 4.63
C LYS A 76 -1.46 7.11 5.85
N ILE A 77 -0.82 6.82 6.97
CA ILE A 77 -1.45 6.79 8.29
C ILE A 77 -0.80 7.86 9.14
N GLU A 78 -1.61 8.63 9.85
CA GLU A 78 -1.19 9.61 10.84
C GLU A 78 -1.94 9.38 12.15
N GLY A 79 -1.41 9.86 13.27
CA GLY A 79 -2.13 9.83 14.54
C GLY A 79 -3.29 10.83 14.53
N ASN A 80 -4.41 10.44 15.11
CA ASN A 80 -5.55 11.36 15.28
C ASN A 80 -5.31 12.27 16.49
N PRO A 81 -5.22 13.60 16.29
CA PRO A 81 -4.98 14.54 17.38
C PRO A 81 -6.13 14.59 18.40
N ASP A 82 -7.35 14.28 17.98
CA ASP A 82 -8.54 14.31 18.83
C ASP A 82 -8.71 13.00 19.64
N PHE A 83 -7.86 12.00 19.39
CA PHE A 83 -7.94 10.74 20.13
C PHE A 83 -7.17 10.83 21.44
N PRO A 84 -7.84 10.58 22.62
CA PRO A 84 -7.31 10.95 23.94
C PRO A 84 -6.03 10.21 24.33
N THR A 85 -5.81 9.00 23.85
CA THR A 85 -4.64 8.17 24.27
C THR A 85 -3.36 8.52 23.53
N ASN A 86 -3.42 8.82 22.24
CA ASN A 86 -2.22 9.08 21.44
C ASN A 86 -2.07 10.51 20.93
N GLN A 87 -3.13 11.36 21.02
CA GLN A 87 -3.07 12.81 20.79
C GLN A 87 -2.23 13.20 19.55
N GLY A 88 -2.53 12.64 18.41
CA GLY A 88 -1.83 12.90 17.15
C GLY A 88 -0.53 12.13 16.94
N LYS A 89 -0.06 11.38 17.94
CA LYS A 89 1.11 10.50 17.77
C LYS A 89 0.68 9.16 17.17
N SER A 90 1.57 8.51 16.45
CA SER A 90 1.36 7.16 15.94
C SER A 90 2.60 6.30 16.12
N SER A 91 2.40 5.03 16.41
CA SER A 91 3.49 4.07 16.52
C SER A 91 4.04 3.69 15.14
N VAL A 92 5.28 3.21 15.13
CA VAL A 92 5.89 2.66 13.92
C VAL A 92 5.06 1.50 13.34
N ARG A 93 4.42 0.71 14.20
CA ARG A 93 3.56 -0.40 13.78
C ARG A 93 2.29 0.09 13.10
N ALA A 94 1.66 1.15 13.61
CA ALA A 94 0.51 1.78 12.96
C ALA A 94 0.89 2.33 11.58
N GLN A 95 2.06 2.98 11.46
CA GLN A 95 2.57 3.45 10.18
C GLN A 95 2.82 2.30 9.19
N ALA A 96 3.34 1.18 9.68
CA ALA A 96 3.61 -0.02 8.87
C ALA A 96 2.33 -0.81 8.49
N ALA A 97 1.17 -0.49 9.06
CA ALA A 97 -0.08 -1.20 8.78
C ALA A 97 -0.49 -1.16 7.30
N LEU A 98 -0.09 -0.12 6.56
CA LEU A 98 -0.28 -0.06 5.11
C LEU A 98 0.42 -1.20 4.37
N GLN A 99 1.58 -1.64 4.84
CA GLN A 99 2.29 -2.76 4.23
C GLN A 99 1.49 -4.07 4.38
N SER A 100 0.85 -4.26 5.53
CA SER A 100 -0.03 -5.41 5.75
C SER A 100 -1.29 -5.34 4.88
N LEU A 101 -1.83 -4.14 4.64
CA LEU A 101 -3.00 -3.94 3.80
C LEU A 101 -2.73 -4.33 2.34
N TYR A 102 -1.56 -3.97 1.83
CA TYR A 102 -1.16 -4.21 0.43
C TYR A 102 -0.21 -5.39 0.26
N HIS A 103 -0.06 -6.23 1.28
CA HIS A 103 0.84 -7.37 1.21
C HIS A 103 0.36 -8.37 0.13
N PRO A 104 1.25 -8.84 -0.77
CA PRO A 104 0.87 -9.75 -1.84
C PRO A 104 0.29 -11.07 -1.35
N ASP A 105 0.77 -11.58 -0.21
CA ASP A 105 0.31 -12.83 0.40
C ASP A 105 -0.91 -12.66 1.31
N ARG A 106 -1.52 -11.46 1.33
CA ARG A 106 -2.73 -11.23 2.10
C ARG A 106 -3.86 -12.15 1.63
N ILE A 107 -4.55 -12.78 2.57
CA ILE A 107 -5.75 -13.58 2.29
C ILE A 107 -6.82 -12.68 1.66
N LYS A 108 -7.23 -13.01 0.44
CA LYS A 108 -8.16 -12.21 -0.37
C LYS A 108 -9.61 -12.70 -0.31
N GLY A 109 -9.85 -13.88 0.25
CA GLY A 109 -11.16 -14.47 0.33
C GLY A 109 -11.20 -15.63 1.31
N PRO A 110 -12.36 -16.27 1.49
CA PRO A 110 -12.49 -17.38 2.41
C PRO A 110 -11.67 -18.59 1.93
N MET A 111 -11.04 -19.25 2.89
CA MET A 111 -10.22 -20.43 2.65
C MET A 111 -10.58 -21.51 3.66
N ARG A 112 -10.61 -22.76 3.21
CA ARG A 112 -10.83 -23.93 4.04
C ARG A 112 -9.55 -24.73 4.15
N LYS A 113 -9.23 -25.23 5.35
CA LYS A 113 -8.09 -26.12 5.55
C LYS A 113 -8.38 -27.46 4.91
N GLN A 114 -7.45 -27.94 4.09
CA GLN A 114 -7.52 -29.28 3.47
C GLN A 114 -6.14 -29.94 3.58
N GLY A 115 -6.05 -30.95 4.45
CA GLY A 115 -4.75 -31.55 4.80
C GLY A 115 -3.82 -30.53 5.42
N ASP A 116 -2.61 -30.39 4.88
CA ASP A 116 -1.61 -29.42 5.35
C ASP A 116 -1.71 -28.04 4.68
N GLY A 117 -2.64 -27.85 3.75
CA GLY A 117 -2.81 -26.59 3.01
C GLY A 117 -4.17 -25.92 3.21
N PHE A 118 -4.35 -24.82 2.48
CA PHE A 118 -5.61 -24.08 2.42
C PHE A 118 -6.06 -23.97 0.96
N VAL A 119 -7.35 -24.19 0.73
CA VAL A 119 -8.00 -24.04 -0.57
C VAL A 119 -9.03 -22.93 -0.53
N SER A 120 -9.10 -22.12 -1.58
CA SER A 120 -10.13 -21.09 -1.71
C SER A 120 -11.50 -21.73 -1.85
N VAL A 121 -12.49 -21.18 -1.16
CA VAL A 121 -13.91 -21.59 -1.23
C VAL A 121 -14.78 -20.37 -1.51
N SER A 122 -16.00 -20.59 -1.94
CA SER A 122 -16.96 -19.51 -2.12
C SER A 122 -17.44 -18.95 -0.76
N TRP A 123 -17.89 -17.69 -0.73
CA TRP A 123 -18.50 -17.10 0.46
C TRP A 123 -19.71 -17.89 0.94
N ASN A 124 -20.53 -18.42 0.01
CA ASN A 124 -21.71 -19.21 0.35
C ASN A 124 -21.33 -20.53 1.04
N GLU A 125 -20.28 -21.19 0.56
CA GLU A 125 -19.76 -22.41 1.22
C GLU A 125 -19.22 -22.11 2.61
N ALA A 126 -18.41 -21.07 2.74
CA ALA A 126 -17.84 -20.68 4.02
C ALA A 126 -18.91 -20.32 5.06
N ILE A 127 -19.90 -19.52 4.67
CA ILE A 127 -21.04 -19.15 5.54
C ILE A 127 -21.85 -20.37 5.95
N ASN A 128 -22.17 -21.27 5.01
CA ASN A 128 -22.93 -22.48 5.28
C ASN A 128 -22.18 -23.44 6.21
N GLU A 129 -20.85 -23.54 6.06
CA GLU A 129 -20.04 -24.41 6.93
C GLU A 129 -19.95 -23.84 8.34
N VAL A 130 -19.75 -22.53 8.48
CA VAL A 130 -19.73 -21.86 9.80
C VAL A 130 -21.11 -21.97 10.48
N SER A 131 -22.21 -21.73 9.76
CA SER A 131 -23.55 -21.82 10.30
C SER A 131 -23.95 -23.20 10.80
N LYS A 132 -23.39 -24.27 10.22
CA LYS A 132 -23.64 -25.65 10.66
C LYS A 132 -22.89 -26.01 11.93
N ASN A 133 -21.80 -25.30 12.24
CA ASN A 133 -20.91 -25.60 13.36
C ASN A 133 -21.10 -24.61 14.55
N LEU A 134 -22.03 -23.66 14.45
CA LEU A 134 -22.50 -22.77 15.51
C LEU A 134 -23.79 -23.27 16.12
#